data_331cbad92f8860abb9e79e04156ee86c
#
_entry.id   331cbad92f8860abb9e79e04156ee86c
#
_cell.length_a   1.000
_cell.length_b   1.000
_cell.length_c   1.000
_cell.angle_alpha   90.00
_cell.angle_beta   90.00
_cell.angle_gamma   90.00
#
_symmetry.space_group_name_H-M   'P 1'
#
loop_
_entity.id
_entity.type
_entity.pdbx_description
1 polymer ?
#
loop_
_entity_poly.entity_id
_entity_poly.type
_entity_poly.pdbx_seq_one_letter_code
_entity_poly.pdbx_strand_id
1 'polypeptide(L)'
;MGYYQPEDISVGDLDGDGEYELVLKWGASNQRDNGHQGCSSPCIIDAYRMDGTHLWRIDLGLNIRSGAHYTQFLVYDFDGDGKAEMICKTAPGSKDGTGHYVSEAGSEASVRNADNTAVHVNRNGHITGGEEFLTVFNGLTGIAMHTIFYSPSRSAEDFPMSATE
;
A
#
# COMPACT_ATOMS: atom_id res chain seq x y z
N MET A 1 16.72 -13.05 -4.85
CA MET A 1 16.05 -11.84 -4.35
C MET A 1 16.16 -10.77 -5.43
N GLY A 2 15.07 -10.24 -5.93
CA GLY A 2 15.11 -9.15 -6.91
C GLY A 2 15.59 -7.86 -6.25
N TYR A 3 16.07 -6.91 -7.06
CA TYR A 3 16.33 -5.55 -6.59
C TYR A 3 15.13 -4.66 -6.88
N TYR A 4 15.08 -3.55 -6.18
CA TYR A 4 14.08 -2.52 -6.32
C TYR A 4 14.68 -1.29 -7.00
N GLN A 5 13.86 -0.55 -7.72
CA GLN A 5 14.22 0.73 -8.31
C GLN A 5 13.14 1.77 -7.96
N PRO A 6 13.52 3.06 -7.84
CA PRO A 6 12.55 4.10 -7.55
C PRO A 6 11.57 4.26 -8.72
N GLU A 7 10.30 4.51 -8.40
CA GLU A 7 9.23 4.76 -9.36
C GLU A 7 8.52 6.09 -9.05
N ASP A 8 7.32 6.02 -8.44
CA ASP A 8 6.52 7.20 -8.15
C ASP A 8 6.99 7.87 -6.86
N ILE A 9 7.02 9.20 -6.87
CA ILE A 9 7.37 10.03 -5.72
C ILE A 9 6.22 11.01 -5.47
N SER A 10 5.86 11.20 -4.21
CA SER A 10 5.07 12.31 -3.73
C SER A 10 5.80 13.02 -2.61
N VAL A 11 5.42 14.25 -2.33
CA VAL A 11 6.04 15.06 -1.28
C VAL A 11 4.96 15.62 -0.35
N GLY A 12 5.30 15.82 0.90
CA GLY A 12 4.45 16.45 1.89
C GLY A 12 5.26 16.81 3.12
N ASP A 13 4.76 17.76 3.89
CA ASP A 13 5.29 18.10 5.21
C ASP A 13 4.79 17.05 6.19
N LEU A 14 5.58 16.01 6.43
CA LEU A 14 5.16 14.86 7.23
C LEU A 14 5.26 15.12 8.75
N ASP A 15 6.05 16.07 9.18
CA ASP A 15 6.26 16.38 10.61
C ASP A 15 5.76 17.77 11.03
N GLY A 16 5.33 18.60 10.08
CA GLY A 16 4.73 19.92 10.35
C GLY A 16 5.76 21.01 10.60
N ASP A 17 6.99 20.85 10.12
CA ASP A 17 8.06 21.84 10.31
C ASP A 17 8.14 22.88 9.16
N GLY A 18 7.36 22.71 8.10
CA GLY A 18 7.28 23.57 6.92
C GLY A 18 8.21 23.15 5.79
N GLU A 19 9.04 22.14 5.98
CA GLU A 19 9.84 21.51 4.93
C GLU A 19 9.17 20.21 4.45
N TYR A 20 9.49 19.76 3.24
CA TYR A 20 8.84 18.58 2.67
C TYR A 20 9.75 17.36 2.75
N GLU A 21 9.15 16.23 3.11
CA GLU A 21 9.72 14.90 2.99
C GLU A 21 9.29 14.25 1.67
N LEU A 22 10.05 13.22 1.30
CA LEU A 22 9.78 12.38 0.14
C LEU A 22 9.08 11.09 0.56
N VAL A 23 7.97 10.75 -0.10
CA VAL A 23 7.37 9.42 -0.05
C VAL A 23 7.58 8.76 -1.40
N LEU A 24 8.27 7.62 -1.41
CA LEU A 24 8.78 6.96 -2.61
C LEU A 24 8.24 5.53 -2.72
N LYS A 25 7.58 5.23 -3.84
CA LYS A 25 7.24 3.86 -4.21
C LYS A 25 8.43 3.18 -4.88
N TRP A 26 8.74 1.97 -4.43
CA TRP A 26 9.77 1.13 -5.01
C TRP A 26 9.17 0.03 -5.89
N GLY A 27 9.51 0.03 -7.16
CA GLY A 27 9.18 -1.03 -8.11
C GLY A 27 10.13 -2.22 -7.99
N ALA A 28 9.59 -3.39 -7.77
CA ALA A 28 10.38 -4.62 -7.80
C ALA A 28 10.87 -4.92 -9.22
N SER A 29 12.09 -5.43 -9.39
CA SER A 29 12.66 -5.79 -10.71
C SER A 29 11.85 -6.84 -11.48
N ASN A 30 10.99 -7.59 -10.77
CA ASN A 30 10.06 -8.57 -11.33
C ASN A 30 8.60 -8.08 -11.31
N GLN A 31 8.37 -6.79 -11.14
CA GLN A 31 7.02 -6.22 -11.19
C GLN A 31 6.32 -6.54 -12.52
N ARG A 32 5.00 -6.59 -12.50
CA ARG A 32 4.18 -6.93 -13.67
C ARG A 32 2.90 -6.11 -13.66
N ASP A 33 2.59 -5.50 -14.78
CA ASP A 33 1.26 -4.93 -15.01
C ASP A 33 0.20 -6.02 -15.17
N ASN A 34 -1.08 -5.66 -15.04
CA ASN A 34 -2.19 -6.64 -15.09
C ASN A 34 -2.24 -7.43 -16.39
N GLY A 35 -1.86 -6.83 -17.51
CA GLY A 35 -1.79 -7.51 -18.80
C GLY A 35 -0.67 -8.55 -18.93
N HIS A 36 0.22 -8.65 -17.95
CA HIS A 36 1.37 -9.56 -18.01
C HIS A 36 1.28 -10.67 -16.97
N GLN A 37 1.64 -11.88 -17.37
CA GLN A 37 1.75 -13.02 -16.46
C GLN A 37 3.06 -12.98 -15.67
N GLY A 38 3.03 -13.52 -14.48
CA GLY A 38 4.18 -13.70 -13.58
C GLY A 38 3.94 -13.07 -12.21
N CYS A 39 4.48 -13.73 -11.18
CA CYS A 39 4.41 -13.20 -9.81
C CYS A 39 5.36 -12.02 -9.65
N SER A 40 4.95 -11.00 -8.91
CA SER A 40 5.78 -9.89 -8.47
C SER A 40 6.17 -10.04 -7.00
N SER A 41 7.31 -9.46 -6.63
CA SER A 41 7.63 -9.21 -5.23
C SER A 41 6.71 -8.11 -4.68
N PRO A 42 6.58 -7.97 -3.36
CA PRO A 42 5.75 -6.93 -2.76
C PRO A 42 6.11 -5.52 -3.26
N CYS A 43 5.12 -4.65 -3.33
CA CYS A 43 5.34 -3.22 -3.51
C CYS A 43 5.76 -2.61 -2.17
N ILE A 44 6.81 -1.82 -2.19
CA ILE A 44 7.37 -1.14 -1.01
C ILE A 44 7.16 0.36 -1.16
N ILE A 45 6.80 1.02 -0.06
CA ILE A 45 6.73 2.49 0.02
C ILE A 45 7.60 2.91 1.19
N ASP A 46 8.53 3.83 0.94
CA ASP A 46 9.43 4.40 1.95
C ASP A 46 9.22 5.91 2.07
N ALA A 47 9.50 6.46 3.25
CA ALA A 47 9.66 7.89 3.42
C ALA A 47 11.09 8.27 3.80
N TYR A 48 11.49 9.45 3.33
CA TYR A 48 12.83 10.01 3.54
C TYR A 48 12.76 11.49 3.79
N ARG A 49 13.64 12.00 4.65
CA ARG A 49 13.98 13.43 4.68
C ARG A 49 14.79 13.82 3.43
N MET A 50 14.82 15.10 3.12
CA MET A 50 15.56 15.61 1.98
C MET A 50 17.09 15.39 2.08
N ASP A 51 17.61 15.14 3.28
CA ASP A 51 19.01 14.77 3.52
C ASP A 51 19.31 13.27 3.28
N GLY A 52 18.28 12.48 2.93
CA GLY A 52 18.36 11.04 2.69
C GLY A 52 18.14 10.19 3.95
N THR A 53 17.81 10.80 5.09
CA THR A 53 17.46 10.04 6.29
C THR A 53 16.18 9.24 6.05
N HIS A 54 16.25 7.91 6.17
CA HIS A 54 15.10 7.02 6.05
C HIS A 54 14.22 7.14 7.30
N LEU A 55 12.92 7.37 7.12
CA LEU A 55 11.94 7.49 8.19
C LEU A 55 11.25 6.17 8.49
N TRP A 56 10.61 5.59 7.47
CA TRP A 56 9.85 4.33 7.61
C TRP A 56 9.73 3.59 6.30
N ARG A 57 9.33 2.32 6.40
CA ARG A 57 9.01 1.44 5.27
C ARG A 57 7.67 0.76 5.48
N ILE A 58 6.79 0.84 4.50
CA ILE A 58 5.55 0.09 4.38
C ILE A 58 5.76 -1.03 3.37
N ASP A 59 5.39 -2.26 3.74
CA ASP A 59 5.38 -3.43 2.86
C ASP A 59 3.93 -3.80 2.55
N LEU A 60 3.51 -3.62 1.29
CA LEU A 60 2.13 -3.89 0.89
C LEU A 60 1.81 -5.38 0.76
N GLY A 61 2.80 -6.26 0.91
CA GLY A 61 2.60 -7.71 0.90
C GLY A 61 2.29 -8.27 -0.49
N LEU A 62 1.94 -9.57 -0.53
CA LEU A 62 1.70 -10.28 -1.78
C LEU A 62 0.30 -10.08 -2.34
N ASN A 63 -0.67 -9.65 -1.52
CA ASN A 63 -2.06 -9.44 -1.95
C ASN A 63 -2.29 -8.06 -2.58
N ILE A 64 -1.24 -7.24 -2.69
CA ILE A 64 -1.17 -6.05 -3.53
C ILE A 64 -0.09 -6.30 -4.59
N ARG A 65 -0.50 -6.32 -5.85
CA ARG A 65 0.43 -6.58 -6.95
C ARG A 65 1.33 -5.37 -7.20
N SER A 66 2.63 -5.57 -7.33
CA SER A 66 3.57 -4.54 -7.73
C SER A 66 3.58 -4.39 -9.25
N GLY A 67 3.32 -3.18 -9.72
CA GLY A 67 3.33 -2.81 -11.14
C GLY A 67 3.49 -1.31 -11.33
N ALA A 68 4.05 -0.90 -12.48
CA ALA A 68 4.38 0.50 -12.74
C ALA A 68 3.14 1.41 -12.82
N HIS A 69 2.00 0.88 -13.27
CA HIS A 69 0.82 1.67 -13.57
C HIS A 69 -0.28 1.58 -12.50
N TYR A 70 -0.05 0.94 -11.38
CA TYR A 70 -1.01 0.84 -10.28
C TYR A 70 -0.31 0.77 -8.93
N THR A 71 -1.09 0.68 -7.86
CA THR A 71 -0.65 0.93 -6.49
C THR A 71 -0.37 2.43 -6.29
N GLN A 72 -1.37 3.26 -6.65
CA GLN A 72 -1.35 4.69 -6.40
C GLN A 72 -1.39 4.97 -4.90
N PHE A 73 -0.74 6.05 -4.50
CA PHE A 73 -0.80 6.58 -3.14
C PHE A 73 -0.93 8.10 -3.19
N LEU A 74 -1.46 8.66 -2.11
CA LEU A 74 -1.65 10.09 -1.95
C LEU A 74 -0.90 10.54 -0.69
N VAL A 75 -0.29 11.71 -0.75
CA VAL A 75 0.33 12.38 0.41
C VAL A 75 -0.27 13.77 0.50
N TYR A 76 -0.95 14.04 1.60
CA TYR A 76 -1.62 15.32 1.84
C TYR A 76 -2.02 15.42 3.32
N ASP A 77 -2.17 16.63 3.83
CA ASP A 77 -2.78 16.90 5.13
C ASP A 77 -4.30 16.72 5.01
N PHE A 78 -4.80 15.51 5.31
CA PHE A 78 -6.20 15.15 5.11
C PHE A 78 -7.10 15.57 6.29
N ASP A 79 -6.56 15.78 7.46
CA ASP A 79 -7.33 16.16 8.66
C ASP A 79 -7.15 17.64 9.06
N GLY A 80 -6.23 18.35 8.41
CA GLY A 80 -5.99 19.78 8.59
C GLY A 80 -5.16 20.13 9.83
N ASP A 81 -4.36 19.18 10.33
CA ASP A 81 -3.52 19.40 11.51
C ASP A 81 -2.15 20.03 11.20
N GLY A 82 -1.85 20.22 9.91
CA GLY A 82 -0.59 20.79 9.42
C GLY A 82 0.49 19.75 9.12
N LYS A 83 0.17 18.44 9.18
CA LYS A 83 1.06 17.35 8.85
C LYS A 83 0.41 16.47 7.77
N ALA A 84 1.20 16.03 6.82
CA ALA A 84 0.67 15.19 5.77
C ALA A 84 0.60 13.72 6.20
N GLU A 85 -0.52 13.05 5.88
CA GLU A 85 -0.69 11.62 5.91
C GLU A 85 -0.35 10.99 4.56
N MET A 86 -0.18 9.68 4.57
CA MET A 86 -0.14 8.88 3.35
C MET A 86 -1.34 7.94 3.30
N ILE A 87 -2.01 7.88 2.15
CA ILE A 87 -3.16 6.99 1.92
C ILE A 87 -2.88 6.11 0.71
N CYS A 88 -3.10 4.81 0.85
CA CYS A 88 -3.09 3.90 -0.29
C CYS A 88 -4.00 2.69 -0.09
N LYS A 89 -4.22 1.96 -1.20
CA LYS A 89 -4.87 0.65 -1.15
C LYS A 89 -3.93 -0.37 -0.54
N THR A 90 -4.46 -1.16 0.40
CA THR A 90 -3.77 -2.25 1.10
C THR A 90 -4.63 -3.51 1.08
N ALA A 91 -4.13 -4.59 1.68
CA ALA A 91 -4.85 -5.86 1.79
C ALA A 91 -4.36 -6.62 3.04
N PRO A 92 -5.03 -7.73 3.43
CA PRO A 92 -4.49 -8.64 4.42
C PRO A 92 -3.06 -9.05 4.08
N GLY A 93 -2.16 -8.99 5.07
CA GLY A 93 -0.73 -9.21 4.91
C GLY A 93 0.11 -7.95 4.65
N SER A 94 -0.50 -6.79 4.38
CA SER A 94 0.22 -5.51 4.34
C SER A 94 0.68 -5.09 5.74
N LYS A 95 1.89 -4.52 5.82
CA LYS A 95 2.52 -4.08 7.08
C LYS A 95 2.84 -2.60 7.04
N ASP A 96 2.61 -1.94 8.14
CA ASP A 96 2.90 -0.53 8.38
C ASP A 96 4.40 -0.27 8.66
N GLY A 97 4.73 1.00 8.91
CA GLY A 97 6.11 1.45 9.17
C GLY A 97 6.76 0.85 10.42
N THR A 98 5.99 0.22 11.30
CA THR A 98 6.47 -0.47 12.51
C THR A 98 6.46 -1.99 12.38
N GLY A 99 5.98 -2.52 11.24
CA GLY A 99 5.90 -3.94 10.95
C GLY A 99 4.62 -4.62 11.45
N HIS A 100 3.67 -3.87 11.99
CA HIS A 100 2.34 -4.35 12.37
C HIS A 100 1.46 -4.50 11.12
N TYR A 101 0.49 -5.41 11.18
CA TYR A 101 -0.45 -5.54 10.08
C TYR A 101 -1.43 -4.36 10.06
N VAL A 102 -1.68 -3.81 8.88
CA VAL A 102 -2.59 -2.67 8.71
C VAL A 102 -4.01 -2.98 9.15
N SER A 103 -4.42 -4.25 9.13
CA SER A 103 -5.72 -4.70 9.63
C SER A 103 -5.93 -4.43 11.11
N GLU A 104 -4.86 -4.33 11.92
CA GLU A 104 -4.94 -4.02 13.35
C GLU A 104 -5.52 -2.62 13.60
N ALA A 105 -5.35 -1.69 12.66
CA ALA A 105 -5.96 -0.35 12.67
C ALA A 105 -7.39 -0.33 12.10
N GLY A 106 -8.00 -1.48 11.90
CA GLY A 106 -9.33 -1.61 11.34
C GLY A 106 -10.42 -0.97 12.21
N SER A 107 -11.29 -0.17 11.60
CA SER A 107 -12.46 0.40 12.27
C SER A 107 -13.49 -0.67 12.62
N GLU A 108 -13.62 -1.69 11.78
CA GLU A 108 -14.56 -2.81 11.97
C GLU A 108 -13.86 -4.08 12.45
N ALA A 109 -14.59 -4.90 13.20
CA ALA A 109 -14.08 -6.20 13.68
C ALA A 109 -13.72 -7.16 12.53
N SER A 110 -14.45 -7.11 11.43
CA SER A 110 -14.18 -7.88 10.21
C SER A 110 -12.82 -7.55 9.61
N VAL A 111 -12.44 -6.26 9.55
CA VAL A 111 -11.11 -5.83 9.10
C VAL A 111 -10.03 -6.32 10.06
N ARG A 112 -10.24 -6.16 11.39
CA ARG A 112 -9.25 -6.58 12.40
C ARG A 112 -9.02 -8.09 12.46
N ASN A 113 -10.03 -8.88 12.06
CA ASN A 113 -9.97 -10.34 12.05
C ASN A 113 -9.57 -10.93 10.69
N ALA A 114 -9.15 -10.09 9.73
CA ALA A 114 -8.70 -10.55 8.42
C ALA A 114 -7.50 -11.52 8.55
N ASP A 115 -7.48 -12.54 7.71
CA ASP A 115 -6.37 -13.51 7.68
C ASP A 115 -5.15 -12.92 6.95
N ASN A 116 -4.23 -12.37 7.72
CA ASN A 116 -3.00 -11.78 7.22
C ASN A 116 -2.00 -12.80 6.65
N THR A 117 -2.27 -14.10 6.75
CA THR A 117 -1.42 -15.18 6.22
C THR A 117 -1.92 -15.73 4.89
N ALA A 118 -3.18 -15.47 4.55
CA ALA A 118 -3.77 -15.90 3.29
C ALA A 118 -3.11 -15.20 2.10
N VAL A 119 -2.83 -15.96 1.04
CA VAL A 119 -2.27 -15.46 -0.21
C VAL A 119 -3.21 -15.79 -1.36
N HIS A 120 -3.70 -14.77 -2.05
CA HIS A 120 -4.68 -14.87 -3.11
C HIS A 120 -4.09 -14.73 -4.51
N VAL A 121 -2.78 -14.90 -4.64
CA VAL A 121 -2.05 -14.86 -5.92
C VAL A 121 -2.16 -16.20 -6.63
N ASN A 122 -2.70 -16.20 -7.84
CA ASN A 122 -2.76 -17.40 -8.66
C ASN A 122 -1.41 -17.72 -9.32
N ARG A 123 -1.31 -18.87 -10.00
CA ARG A 123 -0.09 -19.32 -10.69
C ARG A 123 0.41 -18.35 -11.79
N ASN A 124 -0.45 -17.48 -12.28
CA ASN A 124 -0.12 -16.47 -13.30
C ASN A 124 0.28 -15.12 -12.66
N GLY A 125 0.31 -15.03 -11.33
CA GLY A 125 0.68 -13.83 -10.60
C GLY A 125 -0.45 -12.81 -10.44
N HIS A 126 -1.68 -13.14 -10.85
CA HIS A 126 -2.84 -12.28 -10.64
C HIS A 126 -3.46 -12.54 -9.26
N ILE A 127 -3.95 -11.48 -8.64
CA ILE A 127 -4.68 -11.58 -7.37
C ILE A 127 -6.15 -11.79 -7.71
N THR A 128 -6.68 -12.97 -7.34
CA THR A 128 -8.00 -13.43 -7.78
C THR A 128 -9.04 -13.49 -6.67
N GLY A 129 -8.74 -12.93 -5.51
CA GLY A 129 -9.66 -12.91 -4.37
C GLY A 129 -9.06 -12.17 -3.19
N GLY A 130 -9.71 -12.33 -2.04
CA GLY A 130 -9.35 -11.66 -0.80
C GLY A 130 -9.89 -10.25 -0.70
N GLU A 131 -9.86 -9.76 0.51
CA GLU A 131 -10.31 -8.42 0.86
C GLU A 131 -9.30 -7.38 0.38
N GLU A 132 -9.81 -6.17 0.13
CA GLU A 132 -9.00 -4.99 -0.13
C GLU A 132 -9.38 -3.92 0.88
N PHE A 133 -8.38 -3.17 1.31
CA PHE A 133 -8.53 -2.09 2.27
C PHE A 133 -8.06 -0.76 1.68
N LEU A 134 -8.56 0.31 2.26
CA LEU A 134 -7.98 1.65 2.19
C LEU A 134 -7.39 1.96 3.56
N THR A 135 -6.10 2.28 3.61
CA THR A 135 -5.41 2.58 4.87
C THR A 135 -4.84 3.99 4.82
N VAL A 136 -5.07 4.72 5.91
CA VAL A 136 -4.43 6.01 6.20
C VAL A 136 -3.28 5.75 7.16
N PHE A 137 -2.11 6.27 6.81
CA PHE A 137 -0.88 6.15 7.60
C PHE A 137 -0.45 7.52 8.10
N ASN A 138 0.03 7.58 9.33
CA ASN A 138 0.71 8.75 9.85
C ASN A 138 1.96 9.04 9.03
N GLY A 139 2.09 10.26 8.51
CA GLY A 139 3.16 10.61 7.59
C GLY A 139 4.56 10.52 8.20
N LEU A 140 4.71 10.90 9.46
CA LEU A 140 6.02 10.90 10.13
C LEU A 140 6.50 9.50 10.52
N THR A 141 5.58 8.62 10.92
CA THR A 141 5.93 7.32 11.51
C THR A 141 5.62 6.11 10.63
N GLY A 142 4.79 6.29 9.60
CA GLY A 142 4.27 5.20 8.78
C GLY A 142 3.30 4.26 9.51
N ILE A 143 2.87 4.58 10.74
CA ILE A 143 1.92 3.76 11.50
C ILE A 143 0.54 3.84 10.85
N ALA A 144 -0.12 2.70 10.66
CA ALA A 144 -1.49 2.65 10.19
C ALA A 144 -2.44 3.27 11.24
N MET A 145 -3.14 4.35 10.86
CA MET A 145 -4.08 5.06 11.73
C MET A 145 -5.50 4.55 11.59
N HIS A 146 -5.93 4.34 10.35
CA HIS A 146 -7.27 3.88 10.01
C HIS A 146 -7.24 2.94 8.82
N THR A 147 -7.94 1.82 8.94
CA THR A 147 -8.10 0.85 7.86
C THR A 147 -9.59 0.50 7.72
N ILE A 148 -10.11 0.65 6.52
CA ILE A 148 -11.50 0.32 6.15
C ILE A 148 -11.50 -0.58 4.92
N PHE A 149 -12.62 -1.24 4.63
CA PHE A 149 -12.80 -1.93 3.35
C PHE A 149 -12.73 -0.95 2.18
N TYR A 150 -12.02 -1.34 1.13
CA TYR A 150 -12.00 -0.59 -0.13
C TYR A 150 -13.31 -0.81 -0.90
N SER A 151 -13.86 0.24 -1.47
CA SER A 151 -15.07 0.18 -2.29
C SER A 151 -14.84 0.85 -3.66
N PRO A 152 -15.20 0.20 -4.76
CA PRO A 152 -15.79 -1.15 -4.87
C PRO A 152 -14.78 -2.25 -4.53
N SER A 153 -15.26 -3.35 -3.94
CA SER A 153 -14.40 -4.49 -3.63
C SER A 153 -14.10 -5.31 -4.89
N ARG A 154 -12.95 -6.00 -4.91
CA ARG A 154 -12.53 -6.88 -6.02
C ARG A 154 -13.55 -7.97 -6.35
N SER A 155 -14.29 -8.45 -5.35
CA SER A 155 -15.26 -9.53 -5.46
C SER A 155 -16.71 -9.05 -5.48
N ALA A 156 -16.96 -7.74 -5.69
CA ALA A 156 -18.32 -7.22 -5.73
C ALA A 156 -19.09 -7.85 -6.90
N GLU A 157 -20.24 -8.44 -6.61
CA GLU A 157 -21.14 -9.02 -7.63
C GLU A 157 -21.57 -7.96 -8.67
N ASP A 158 -21.58 -6.68 -8.26
CA ASP A 158 -21.95 -5.54 -9.10
C ASP A 158 -20.88 -5.14 -10.12
N PHE A 159 -19.66 -5.63 -9.96
CA PHE A 159 -18.54 -5.42 -10.87
C PHE A 159 -17.89 -6.77 -11.19
N PRO A 160 -18.56 -7.61 -12.02
CA PRO A 160 -17.96 -8.87 -12.43
C PRO A 160 -16.67 -8.55 -13.17
N MET A 161 -15.54 -8.90 -12.58
CA MET A 161 -14.23 -8.82 -13.25
C MET A 161 -14.35 -9.64 -14.54
N SER A 162 -14.13 -9.02 -15.69
CA SER A 162 -14.04 -9.78 -16.91
C SER A 162 -12.89 -10.78 -16.76
N ALA A 163 -13.05 -11.98 -17.29
CA ALA A 163 -12.05 -13.06 -17.18
C ALA A 163 -10.71 -12.70 -17.86
N THR A 164 -10.54 -11.46 -18.29
CA THR A 164 -9.38 -10.88 -18.98
C THR A 164 -8.59 -9.86 -18.14
N GLU A 165 -8.98 -9.56 -16.90
CA GLU A 165 -8.21 -8.67 -16.01
C GLU A 165 -7.42 -9.42 -14.96
#